data_f2381cac802c96c3cb5528960586fddf
#
_entry.id   f2381cac802c96c3cb5528960586fddf
#
_cell.length_a   1.000
_cell.length_b   1.000
_cell.length_c   1.000
_cell.angle_alpha   90.00
_cell.angle_beta   90.00
_cell.angle_gamma   90.00
#
_symmetry.space_group_name_H-M   'P 1'
#
loop_
_entity.id
_entity.type
_entity.pdbx_description
1 polymer ?
#
loop_
_entity_poly.entity_id
_entity_poly.type
_entity_poly.pdbx_seq_one_letter_code
_entity_poly.pdbx_strand_id
1 'polypeptide(L)'
;IGSEVKDYQWLEWHADGLDVNIDNLTEDWGGILLTGPEARNILSQCTQEDLSNDAFSWLSCKTIKIDSAEVFAMRVSYAGELGWELHMPSWQLISIYESLFEMGSPLGLRNFGGLAFNSMRLEKMYRAYGAEFTEEISALEAGMDRFLDLSRNFIGSENINQRKLDGIQIKLAYLIFDDDIPAECFGNEAVFDGDDLIGIITSGAYGFRVGHSIAFAYLKPGHCAEGQQLRVDTSLGSRKCHVTMKAAYDNSNEKLRS
;
A
#
# COMPACT_ATOMS: atom_id res chain seq x y z
N ILE A 1 6.06 -6.78 -12.50
CA ILE A 1 5.44 -7.23 -11.25
C ILE A 1 5.64 -8.73 -11.16
N GLY A 2 6.11 -9.25 -9.98
CA GLY A 2 6.55 -10.65 -9.87
C GLY A 2 5.46 -11.72 -10.05
N SER A 3 4.18 -11.36 -10.03
CA SER A 3 3.04 -12.30 -10.15
C SER A 3 2.25 -12.15 -11.45
N GLU A 4 2.63 -11.26 -12.35
CA GLU A 4 1.85 -10.90 -13.56
C GLU A 4 1.39 -12.12 -14.37
N VAL A 5 2.31 -13.01 -14.73
CA VAL A 5 1.99 -14.19 -15.56
C VAL A 5 0.98 -15.10 -14.86
N LYS A 6 1.16 -15.32 -13.55
CA LYS A 6 0.28 -16.13 -12.75
C LYS A 6 -1.12 -15.51 -12.61
N ASP A 7 -1.15 -14.20 -12.31
CA ASP A 7 -2.41 -13.48 -12.15
C ASP A 7 -3.19 -13.44 -13.47
N TYR A 8 -2.50 -13.23 -14.59
CA TYR A 8 -3.10 -13.26 -15.92
C TYR A 8 -3.69 -14.65 -16.25
N GLN A 9 -2.93 -15.73 -16.02
CA GLN A 9 -3.40 -17.11 -16.23
C GLN A 9 -4.59 -17.45 -15.32
N TRP A 10 -4.58 -16.98 -14.08
CA TRP A 10 -5.70 -17.16 -13.16
C TRP A 10 -6.97 -16.48 -13.66
N LEU A 11 -6.86 -15.24 -14.14
CA LEU A 11 -7.97 -14.49 -14.71
C LEU A 11 -8.52 -15.17 -15.97
N GLU A 12 -7.66 -15.59 -16.91
CA GLU A 12 -8.06 -16.33 -18.11
C GLU A 12 -8.82 -17.62 -17.77
N TRP A 13 -8.29 -18.39 -16.81
CA TRP A 13 -8.94 -19.63 -16.39
C TRP A 13 -10.35 -19.42 -15.84
N HIS A 14 -10.56 -18.35 -15.07
CA HIS A 14 -11.85 -18.05 -14.46
C HIS A 14 -12.78 -17.26 -15.39
N ALA A 15 -12.28 -16.77 -16.50
CA ALA A 15 -13.06 -16.13 -17.56
C ALA A 15 -13.69 -17.14 -18.53
N ASP A 16 -13.30 -18.42 -18.47
CA ASP A 16 -13.84 -19.44 -19.36
C ASP A 16 -15.38 -19.54 -19.24
N GLY A 17 -16.07 -19.44 -20.36
CA GLY A 17 -17.53 -19.43 -20.43
C GLY A 17 -18.20 -18.09 -20.09
N LEU A 18 -17.44 -17.03 -19.82
CA LEU A 18 -17.95 -15.67 -19.61
C LEU A 18 -17.79 -14.82 -20.88
N ASP A 19 -18.69 -13.86 -21.09
CA ASP A 19 -18.57 -12.87 -22.17
C ASP A 19 -17.69 -11.69 -21.72
N VAL A 20 -16.39 -11.95 -21.64
CA VAL A 20 -15.36 -10.98 -21.23
C VAL A 20 -14.13 -11.10 -22.09
N ASN A 21 -13.41 -10.01 -22.29
CA ASN A 21 -12.09 -9.96 -22.91
C ASN A 21 -11.07 -9.45 -21.88
N ILE A 22 -9.89 -10.09 -21.81
CA ILE A 22 -8.81 -9.74 -20.90
C ILE A 22 -7.58 -9.39 -21.73
N ASP A 23 -7.17 -8.13 -21.72
CA ASP A 23 -6.02 -7.64 -22.45
C ASP A 23 -4.87 -7.34 -21.46
N ASN A 24 -3.69 -7.92 -21.73
CA ASN A 24 -2.48 -7.56 -20.98
C ASN A 24 -1.82 -6.34 -21.65
N LEU A 25 -1.82 -5.21 -20.95
CA LEU A 25 -1.28 -3.95 -21.43
C LEU A 25 0.08 -3.58 -20.82
N THR A 26 0.73 -4.49 -20.11
CA THR A 26 1.95 -4.21 -19.31
C THR A 26 3.09 -3.62 -20.14
N GLU A 27 3.29 -4.06 -21.37
CA GLU A 27 4.35 -3.53 -22.24
C GLU A 27 3.92 -2.27 -23.00
N ASP A 28 2.62 -2.08 -23.19
CA ASP A 28 2.06 -0.98 -23.98
C ASP A 28 1.76 0.27 -23.14
N TRP A 29 1.60 0.12 -21.83
CA TRP A 29 1.23 1.19 -20.93
C TRP A 29 2.26 1.41 -19.85
N GLY A 30 2.39 2.67 -19.43
CA GLY A 30 3.21 3.09 -18.29
C GLY A 30 2.39 3.88 -17.28
N GLY A 31 2.94 4.00 -16.06
CA GLY A 31 2.30 4.74 -14.97
C GLY A 31 3.26 5.68 -14.26
N ILE A 32 2.75 6.85 -13.87
CA ILE A 32 3.43 7.83 -13.03
C ILE A 32 2.59 8.04 -11.77
N LEU A 33 3.22 7.92 -10.61
CA LEU A 33 2.62 8.37 -9.35
C LEU A 33 3.05 9.81 -9.07
N LEU A 34 2.11 10.74 -9.10
CA LEU A 34 2.30 12.11 -8.63
C LEU A 34 1.65 12.23 -7.24
N THR A 35 2.45 12.49 -6.20
CA THR A 35 1.94 12.51 -4.82
C THR A 35 2.64 13.58 -3.98
N GLY A 36 1.92 14.12 -3.00
CA GLY A 36 2.40 15.14 -2.08
C GLY A 36 1.44 16.33 -1.97
N PRO A 37 1.69 17.26 -1.06
CA PRO A 37 0.81 18.41 -0.81
C PRO A 37 0.54 19.28 -2.05
N GLU A 38 1.55 19.41 -2.92
CA GLU A 38 1.47 20.21 -4.15
C GLU A 38 0.98 19.42 -5.38
N ALA A 39 0.62 18.13 -5.23
CA ALA A 39 0.26 17.29 -6.37
C ALA A 39 -0.88 17.88 -7.20
N ARG A 40 -1.93 18.43 -6.56
CA ARG A 40 -3.04 19.09 -7.26
C ARG A 40 -2.58 20.35 -7.98
N ASN A 41 -1.80 21.20 -7.33
CA ASN A 41 -1.30 22.44 -7.93
C ASN A 41 -0.42 22.17 -9.15
N ILE A 42 0.38 21.11 -9.11
CA ILE A 42 1.22 20.68 -10.23
C ILE A 42 0.33 20.17 -11.38
N LEU A 43 -0.54 19.22 -11.09
CA LEU A 43 -1.37 18.60 -12.11
C LEU A 43 -2.32 19.62 -12.78
N SER A 44 -2.85 20.59 -12.02
CA SER A 44 -3.72 21.65 -12.55
C SER A 44 -3.03 22.57 -13.56
N GLN A 45 -1.69 22.61 -13.56
CA GLN A 45 -0.95 23.39 -14.55
C GLN A 45 -0.76 22.62 -15.86
N CYS A 46 -0.95 21.29 -15.83
CA CYS A 46 -0.79 20.41 -16.98
C CYS A 46 -2.12 20.02 -17.64
N THR A 47 -3.27 20.37 -17.03
CA THR A 47 -4.60 20.01 -17.54
C THR A 47 -5.59 21.15 -17.37
N GLN A 48 -6.63 21.18 -18.22
CA GLN A 48 -7.78 22.09 -18.08
C GLN A 48 -8.94 21.46 -17.27
N GLU A 49 -8.77 20.19 -16.85
CA GLU A 49 -9.79 19.48 -16.09
C GLU A 49 -9.91 20.03 -14.67
N ASP A 50 -11.13 20.06 -14.15
CA ASP A 50 -11.36 20.37 -12.74
C ASP A 50 -10.91 19.20 -11.87
N LEU A 51 -9.89 19.45 -11.04
CA LEU A 51 -9.31 18.52 -10.10
C LEU A 51 -9.77 18.75 -8.65
N SER A 52 -10.79 19.57 -8.44
CA SER A 52 -11.38 19.79 -7.12
C SER A 52 -11.93 18.49 -6.52
N ASN A 53 -12.17 18.47 -5.22
CA ASN A 53 -12.73 17.32 -4.53
C ASN A 53 -14.14 16.96 -5.05
N ASP A 54 -14.90 17.95 -5.49
CA ASP A 54 -16.25 17.76 -6.03
C ASP A 54 -16.22 17.15 -7.43
N ALA A 55 -15.30 17.60 -8.28
CA ALA A 55 -15.18 17.13 -9.66
C ALA A 55 -14.35 15.85 -9.82
N PHE A 56 -13.42 15.61 -8.91
CA PHE A 56 -12.55 14.43 -8.92
C PHE A 56 -12.36 13.91 -7.48
N SER A 57 -13.35 13.20 -6.99
CA SER A 57 -13.38 12.71 -5.61
C SER A 57 -12.31 11.64 -5.34
N TRP A 58 -11.92 11.51 -4.09
CA TRP A 58 -11.02 10.43 -3.66
C TRP A 58 -11.60 9.04 -4.01
N LEU A 59 -10.75 8.12 -4.43
CA LEU A 59 -11.08 6.78 -4.96
C LEU A 59 -11.90 6.78 -6.25
N SER A 60 -11.92 7.88 -6.99
CA SER A 60 -12.47 7.91 -8.34
C SER A 60 -11.38 7.84 -9.41
N CYS A 61 -11.79 7.54 -10.62
CA CYS A 61 -10.94 7.56 -11.80
C CYS A 61 -11.66 8.21 -12.97
N LYS A 62 -10.91 8.86 -13.84
CA LYS A 62 -11.40 9.41 -15.11
C LYS A 62 -10.25 9.61 -16.09
N THR A 63 -10.57 9.67 -17.37
CA THR A 63 -9.60 10.12 -18.37
C THR A 63 -9.53 11.65 -18.32
N ILE A 64 -8.32 12.18 -18.23
CA ILE A 64 -8.02 13.61 -18.31
C ILE A 64 -7.09 13.86 -19.49
N LYS A 65 -6.97 15.10 -19.92
CA LYS A 65 -5.97 15.51 -20.91
C LYS A 65 -4.83 16.22 -20.22
N ILE A 66 -3.61 15.71 -20.41
CA ILE A 66 -2.38 16.40 -20.06
C ILE A 66 -1.71 16.80 -21.37
N ASP A 67 -1.57 18.10 -21.61
CA ASP A 67 -1.24 18.65 -22.94
C ASP A 67 -2.21 18.12 -24.01
N SER A 68 -1.72 17.33 -24.96
CA SER A 68 -2.53 16.67 -25.99
C SER A 68 -2.80 15.19 -25.75
N ALA A 69 -2.25 14.63 -24.65
CA ALA A 69 -2.33 13.20 -24.35
C ALA A 69 -3.55 12.87 -23.50
N GLU A 70 -4.22 11.78 -23.81
CA GLU A 70 -5.24 11.18 -22.94
C GLU A 70 -4.58 10.31 -21.88
N VAL A 71 -4.86 10.60 -20.60
CA VAL A 71 -4.28 9.95 -19.45
C VAL A 71 -5.40 9.41 -18.57
N PHE A 72 -5.38 8.13 -18.27
CA PHE A 72 -6.27 7.54 -17.30
C PHE A 72 -5.75 7.85 -15.90
N ALA A 73 -6.40 8.76 -15.21
CA ALA A 73 -6.02 9.23 -13.89
C ALA A 73 -6.88 8.58 -12.81
N MET A 74 -6.23 8.02 -11.80
CA MET A 74 -6.89 7.50 -10.60
C MET A 74 -6.48 8.34 -9.40
N ARG A 75 -7.45 8.91 -8.68
CA ARG A 75 -7.18 9.65 -7.46
C ARG A 75 -6.99 8.71 -6.27
N VAL A 76 -5.85 8.06 -6.26
CA VAL A 76 -5.39 7.13 -5.23
C VAL A 76 -3.96 7.46 -4.83
N SER A 77 -3.54 7.04 -3.66
CA SER A 77 -2.16 7.19 -3.23
C SER A 77 -1.78 6.09 -2.24
N TYR A 78 -0.72 5.39 -2.54
CA TYR A 78 -0.12 4.40 -1.65
C TYR A 78 0.97 5.01 -0.75
N ALA A 79 1.35 6.29 -1.01
CA ALA A 79 2.28 7.06 -0.20
C ALA A 79 1.61 7.78 0.99
N GLY A 80 0.26 7.80 1.04
CA GLY A 80 -0.50 8.41 2.12
C GLY A 80 -0.61 9.92 2.07
N GLU A 81 -0.29 10.54 0.93
CA GLU A 81 -0.50 11.95 0.62
C GLU A 81 -1.55 12.09 -0.47
N LEU A 82 -2.02 13.33 -0.70
CA LEU A 82 -2.80 13.65 -1.90
C LEU A 82 -2.03 13.20 -3.14
N GLY A 83 -2.70 12.56 -4.09
CA GLY A 83 -2.01 12.12 -5.29
C GLY A 83 -2.90 11.46 -6.33
N TRP A 84 -2.31 11.23 -7.48
CA TRP A 84 -2.90 10.53 -8.63
C TRP A 84 -1.92 9.52 -9.19
N GLU A 85 -2.43 8.36 -9.55
CA GLU A 85 -1.78 7.45 -10.47
C GLU A 85 -2.25 7.80 -11.88
N LEU A 86 -1.28 8.10 -12.75
CA LEU A 86 -1.49 8.56 -14.12
C LEU A 86 -1.03 7.45 -15.05
N HIS A 87 -1.95 6.80 -15.75
CA HIS A 87 -1.68 5.71 -16.68
C HIS A 87 -1.88 6.16 -18.12
N MET A 88 -0.93 5.85 -18.98
CA MET A 88 -0.91 6.25 -20.38
C MET A 88 -0.16 5.25 -21.25
N PRO A 89 -0.36 5.25 -22.58
CA PRO A 89 0.50 4.53 -23.50
C PRO A 89 1.98 4.87 -23.30
N SER A 90 2.85 3.84 -23.29
CA SER A 90 4.28 3.97 -22.94
C SER A 90 5.03 5.02 -23.77
N TRP A 91 4.61 5.24 -25.02
CA TRP A 91 5.23 6.26 -25.89
C TRP A 91 4.95 7.71 -25.45
N GLN A 92 3.94 7.95 -24.60
CA GLN A 92 3.61 9.26 -24.03
C GLN A 92 4.31 9.52 -22.68
N LEU A 93 4.83 8.49 -22.04
CA LEU A 93 5.31 8.54 -20.66
C LEU A 93 6.37 9.64 -20.45
N ILE A 94 7.33 9.75 -21.36
CA ILE A 94 8.43 10.72 -21.24
C ILE A 94 7.91 12.15 -21.32
N SER A 95 7.06 12.46 -22.31
CA SER A 95 6.54 13.82 -22.49
C SER A 95 5.69 14.27 -21.30
N ILE A 96 4.85 13.39 -20.76
CA ILE A 96 4.03 13.68 -19.57
C ILE A 96 4.91 13.86 -18.33
N TYR A 97 5.91 13.01 -18.15
CA TYR A 97 6.89 13.17 -17.08
C TYR A 97 7.59 14.53 -17.14
N GLU A 98 8.06 14.93 -18.33
CA GLU A 98 8.74 16.21 -18.54
C GLU A 98 7.81 17.40 -18.25
N SER A 99 6.55 17.37 -18.72
CA SER A 99 5.55 18.41 -18.44
C SER A 99 5.29 18.54 -16.93
N LEU A 100 5.09 17.43 -16.23
CA LEU A 100 4.92 17.43 -14.78
C LEU A 100 6.15 17.99 -14.06
N PHE A 101 7.37 17.66 -14.53
CA PHE A 101 8.60 18.15 -13.93
C PHE A 101 8.85 19.64 -14.19
N GLU A 102 8.52 20.13 -15.37
CA GLU A 102 8.60 21.55 -15.72
C GLU A 102 7.70 22.38 -14.78
N MET A 103 6.45 21.99 -14.62
CA MET A 103 5.51 22.68 -13.75
C MET A 103 5.79 22.44 -12.26
N GLY A 104 6.29 21.28 -11.90
CA GLY A 104 6.48 20.89 -10.50
C GLY A 104 7.82 21.30 -9.90
N SER A 105 8.88 21.46 -10.69
CA SER A 105 10.21 21.81 -10.18
C SER A 105 10.23 23.09 -9.34
N PRO A 106 9.56 24.18 -9.73
CA PRO A 106 9.46 25.40 -8.91
C PRO A 106 8.71 25.18 -7.59
N LEU A 107 7.81 24.19 -7.53
CA LEU A 107 7.04 23.79 -6.36
C LEU A 107 7.74 22.71 -5.53
N GLY A 108 8.97 22.38 -5.85
CA GLY A 108 9.78 21.43 -5.09
C GLY A 108 9.56 19.96 -5.46
N LEU A 109 8.96 19.66 -6.61
CA LEU A 109 8.83 18.29 -7.11
C LEU A 109 10.20 17.60 -7.17
N ARG A 110 10.26 16.37 -6.71
CA ARG A 110 11.45 15.51 -6.73
C ARG A 110 11.04 14.08 -7.04
N ASN A 111 11.94 13.35 -7.69
CA ASN A 111 11.82 11.90 -7.79
C ASN A 111 12.10 11.24 -6.44
N PHE A 112 11.42 10.15 -6.17
CA PHE A 112 11.69 9.28 -5.02
C PHE A 112 11.72 7.82 -5.44
N GLY A 113 12.48 7.01 -4.71
CA GLY A 113 12.68 5.59 -5.03
C GLY A 113 11.82 4.65 -4.18
N GLY A 114 11.92 3.35 -4.47
CA GLY A 114 11.15 2.30 -3.80
C GLY A 114 11.34 2.23 -2.28
N LEU A 115 12.53 2.54 -1.75
CA LEU A 115 12.76 2.55 -0.29
C LEU A 115 11.98 3.67 0.39
N ALA A 116 11.98 4.88 -0.19
CA ALA A 116 11.16 5.98 0.32
C ALA A 116 9.66 5.66 0.24
N PHE A 117 9.24 5.04 -0.88
CA PHE A 117 7.86 4.58 -1.06
C PHE A 117 7.45 3.53 -0.02
N ASN A 118 8.34 2.56 0.28
CA ASN A 118 8.11 1.57 1.33
C ASN A 118 7.98 2.21 2.71
N SER A 119 8.83 3.19 3.05
CA SER A 119 8.70 3.95 4.29
C SER A 119 7.34 4.66 4.38
N MET A 120 6.96 5.39 3.34
CA MET A 120 5.70 6.14 3.30
C MET A 120 4.45 5.24 3.41
N ARG A 121 4.42 4.09 2.71
CA ARG A 121 3.28 3.15 2.80
C ARG A 121 3.16 2.54 4.19
N LEU A 122 4.30 2.24 4.83
CA LEU A 122 4.33 1.70 6.20
C LEU A 122 3.82 2.71 7.21
N GLU A 123 4.19 3.98 7.11
CA GLU A 123 3.66 5.05 7.98
C GLU A 123 2.12 5.15 7.91
N LYS A 124 1.52 4.79 6.76
CA LYS A 124 0.06 4.72 6.55
C LYS A 124 -0.55 3.36 6.90
N MET A 125 0.25 2.44 7.42
CA MET A 125 -0.21 1.09 7.73
C MET A 125 -0.74 0.35 6.48
N TYR A 126 -0.22 0.67 5.29
CA TYR A 126 -0.59 0.00 4.05
C TYR A 126 0.25 -1.26 3.84
N ARG A 127 -0.44 -2.35 3.54
CA ARG A 127 0.14 -3.67 3.33
C ARG A 127 0.65 -3.80 1.90
N ALA A 128 1.70 -4.59 1.70
CA ALA A 128 2.26 -4.84 0.37
C ALA A 128 2.06 -6.32 -0.03
N TYR A 129 1.80 -6.53 -1.31
CA TYR A 129 1.83 -7.86 -1.89
C TYR A 129 3.28 -8.38 -1.94
N GLY A 130 3.43 -9.65 -1.59
CA GLY A 130 4.75 -10.29 -1.45
C GLY A 130 5.40 -10.12 -0.07
N ALA A 131 4.85 -9.25 0.80
CA ALA A 131 5.26 -9.10 2.18
C ALA A 131 4.12 -9.48 3.14
N GLU A 132 3.08 -8.63 3.26
CA GLU A 132 1.91 -8.91 4.10
C GLU A 132 0.85 -9.75 3.38
N PHE A 133 0.74 -9.64 2.07
CA PHE A 133 -0.14 -10.49 1.27
C PHE A 133 0.67 -11.52 0.51
N THR A 134 0.46 -12.79 0.83
CA THR A 134 1.02 -13.94 0.12
C THR A 134 -0.09 -14.94 -0.16
N GLU A 135 0.21 -15.98 -0.92
CA GLU A 135 -0.77 -17.04 -1.22
C GLU A 135 -1.17 -17.87 0.00
N GLU A 136 -0.34 -17.85 1.04
CA GLU A 136 -0.56 -18.61 2.27
C GLU A 136 -1.42 -17.85 3.28
N ILE A 137 -1.53 -16.53 3.11
CA ILE A 137 -2.19 -15.61 4.04
C ILE A 137 -3.60 -15.28 3.55
N SER A 138 -4.58 -15.56 4.39
CA SER A 138 -5.97 -15.16 4.10
C SER A 138 -6.22 -13.69 4.45
N ALA A 139 -7.28 -13.13 3.88
CA ALA A 139 -7.71 -11.78 4.21
C ALA A 139 -8.07 -11.58 5.69
N LEU A 140 -8.48 -12.65 6.40
CA LEU A 140 -8.74 -12.62 7.85
C LEU A 140 -7.44 -12.42 8.64
N GLU A 141 -6.40 -13.19 8.30
CA GLU A 141 -5.09 -13.11 8.95
C GLU A 141 -4.42 -11.76 8.67
N ALA A 142 -4.60 -11.23 7.45
CA ALA A 142 -4.09 -9.91 7.05
C ALA A 142 -4.89 -8.73 7.63
N GLY A 143 -5.95 -8.96 8.42
CA GLY A 143 -6.79 -7.91 8.98
C GLY A 143 -7.56 -7.11 7.92
N MET A 144 -8.01 -7.78 6.87
CA MET A 144 -8.78 -7.23 5.74
C MET A 144 -10.23 -7.70 5.74
N ASP A 145 -10.70 -8.24 6.86
CA ASP A 145 -12.05 -8.78 7.05
C ASP A 145 -13.16 -7.78 6.70
N ARG A 146 -12.93 -6.47 6.91
CA ARG A 146 -13.87 -5.40 6.53
C ARG A 146 -14.18 -5.34 5.02
N PHE A 147 -13.34 -5.95 4.19
CA PHE A 147 -13.52 -6.00 2.74
C PHE A 147 -14.15 -7.32 2.27
N LEU A 148 -14.43 -8.24 3.19
CA LEU A 148 -15.05 -9.53 2.91
C LEU A 148 -16.55 -9.46 3.16
N ASP A 149 -17.35 -9.57 2.11
CA ASP A 149 -18.78 -9.80 2.24
C ASP A 149 -19.07 -11.29 2.28
N LEU A 150 -18.97 -11.89 3.47
CA LEU A 150 -19.19 -13.33 3.68
C LEU A 150 -20.66 -13.75 3.56
N SER A 151 -21.59 -12.84 3.33
CA SER A 151 -22.99 -13.15 3.00
C SER A 151 -23.15 -13.58 1.53
N ARG A 152 -22.14 -13.33 0.70
CA ARG A 152 -22.13 -13.66 -0.74
C ARG A 152 -21.22 -14.86 -1.02
N ASN A 153 -21.57 -15.61 -2.06
CA ASN A 153 -20.70 -16.66 -2.57
C ASN A 153 -19.70 -16.08 -3.55
N PHE A 154 -18.41 -16.35 -3.34
CA PHE A 154 -17.30 -15.97 -4.20
C PHE A 154 -16.22 -17.06 -4.16
N ILE A 155 -15.28 -17.05 -5.11
CA ILE A 155 -14.18 -18.02 -5.16
C ILE A 155 -13.37 -17.94 -3.86
N GLY A 156 -13.32 -19.05 -3.10
CA GLY A 156 -12.62 -19.13 -1.81
C GLY A 156 -13.47 -18.81 -0.59
N SER A 157 -14.75 -18.41 -0.73
CA SER A 157 -15.61 -18.06 0.40
C SER A 157 -15.79 -19.20 1.40
N GLU A 158 -15.87 -20.47 0.94
CA GLU A 158 -15.97 -21.65 1.80
C GLU A 158 -14.74 -21.80 2.70
N ASN A 159 -13.54 -21.68 2.12
CA ASN A 159 -12.28 -21.76 2.86
C ASN A 159 -12.13 -20.63 3.87
N ILE A 160 -12.53 -19.41 3.52
CA ILE A 160 -12.54 -18.26 4.44
C ILE A 160 -13.51 -18.49 5.61
N ASN A 161 -14.72 -18.98 5.32
CA ASN A 161 -15.69 -19.29 6.35
C ASN A 161 -15.18 -20.40 7.28
N GLN A 162 -14.54 -21.45 6.73
CA GLN A 162 -13.97 -22.53 7.54
C GLN A 162 -12.83 -21.98 8.43
N ARG A 163 -11.90 -21.19 7.91
CA ARG A 163 -10.85 -20.53 8.72
C ARG A 163 -11.41 -19.66 9.83
N LYS A 164 -12.52 -18.98 9.59
CA LYS A 164 -13.20 -18.17 10.60
C LYS A 164 -13.77 -19.03 11.74
N LEU A 165 -14.30 -20.22 11.42
CA LEU A 165 -14.82 -21.16 12.40
C LEU A 165 -13.70 -21.83 13.21
N ASP A 166 -12.62 -22.23 12.56
CA ASP A 166 -11.47 -22.89 13.18
C ASP A 166 -10.61 -21.91 14.00
N GLY A 167 -10.75 -20.61 13.75
CA GLY A 167 -9.91 -19.57 14.29
C GLY A 167 -8.57 -19.43 13.54
N ILE A 168 -8.13 -18.19 13.34
CA ILE A 168 -6.83 -17.89 12.70
C ILE A 168 -5.69 -18.21 13.67
N GLN A 169 -4.57 -18.72 13.13
CA GLN A 169 -3.38 -19.09 13.93
C GLN A 169 -2.36 -17.96 14.01
N ILE A 170 -2.40 -17.04 13.06
CA ILE A 170 -1.55 -15.84 13.00
C ILE A 170 -2.42 -14.64 12.63
N LYS A 171 -2.00 -13.45 13.04
CA LYS A 171 -2.68 -12.20 12.74
C LYS A 171 -1.67 -11.10 12.48
N LEU A 172 -1.92 -10.31 11.45
CA LEU A 172 -1.09 -9.15 11.15
C LEU A 172 -1.23 -8.09 12.26
N ALA A 173 -0.08 -7.68 12.79
CA ALA A 173 0.06 -6.59 13.74
C ALA A 173 0.94 -5.48 13.14
N TYR A 174 0.71 -4.26 13.56
CA TYR A 174 1.53 -3.10 13.21
C TYR A 174 2.26 -2.64 14.47
N LEU A 175 3.59 -2.49 14.36
CA LEU A 175 4.50 -2.23 15.45
C LEU A 175 5.17 -0.88 15.29
N ILE A 176 5.27 -0.13 16.39
CA ILE A 176 6.10 1.07 16.48
C ILE A 176 7.21 0.79 17.50
N PHE A 177 8.46 1.06 17.14
CA PHE A 177 9.59 0.90 18.05
C PHE A 177 9.65 2.07 19.03
N ASP A 178 9.99 1.77 20.29
CA ASP A 178 9.95 2.73 21.40
C ASP A 178 11.21 3.61 21.48
N ASP A 179 12.24 3.29 20.71
CA ASP A 179 13.47 4.07 20.62
C ASP A 179 13.53 4.93 19.35
N ASP A 180 14.43 5.89 19.30
CA ASP A 180 14.64 6.83 18.18
C ASP A 180 15.73 6.35 17.21
N ILE A 181 16.14 5.08 17.27
CA ILE A 181 17.19 4.56 16.41
C ILE A 181 16.65 4.40 14.98
N PRO A 182 17.21 5.09 13.98
CA PRO A 182 16.75 4.97 12.61
C PRO A 182 17.25 3.68 11.96
N ALA A 183 16.65 2.56 12.36
CA ALA A 183 16.99 1.25 11.85
C ALA A 183 15.76 0.53 11.31
N GLU A 184 15.93 -0.08 10.16
CA GLU A 184 14.88 -0.83 9.47
C GLU A 184 14.91 -2.30 9.88
N CYS A 185 13.73 -2.93 9.86
CA CYS A 185 13.59 -4.37 9.76
C CYS A 185 13.43 -4.75 8.30
N PHE A 186 14.02 -5.85 7.89
CA PHE A 186 14.03 -6.31 6.50
C PHE A 186 13.03 -7.44 6.23
N GLY A 187 12.42 -7.98 7.27
CA GLY A 187 11.59 -9.17 7.27
C GLY A 187 12.31 -10.38 7.87
N ASN A 188 11.53 -11.27 8.47
CA ASN A 188 11.96 -12.47 9.19
C ASN A 188 12.66 -12.23 10.54
N GLU A 189 12.77 -11.02 11.05
CA GLU A 189 13.19 -10.77 12.42
C GLU A 189 12.17 -11.37 13.40
N ALA A 190 12.70 -12.01 14.45
CA ALA A 190 11.91 -12.69 15.46
C ALA A 190 11.26 -11.69 16.43
N VAL A 191 9.96 -11.90 16.73
CA VAL A 191 9.17 -11.10 17.68
C VAL A 191 8.88 -11.93 18.92
N PHE A 192 9.13 -11.34 20.08
CA PHE A 192 8.99 -12.00 21.39
C PHE A 192 8.05 -11.24 22.32
N ASP A 193 7.33 -12.00 23.17
CA ASP A 193 6.69 -11.53 24.39
C ASP A 193 7.39 -12.19 25.59
N GLY A 194 8.17 -11.42 26.33
CA GLY A 194 9.15 -11.97 27.26
C GLY A 194 10.18 -12.84 26.53
N ASP A 195 10.24 -14.13 26.89
CA ASP A 195 11.13 -15.12 26.25
C ASP A 195 10.41 -15.98 25.19
N ASP A 196 9.11 -15.82 25.04
CA ASP A 196 8.32 -16.60 24.10
C ASP A 196 8.38 -16.02 22.68
N LEU A 197 8.81 -16.83 21.72
CA LEU A 197 8.73 -16.50 20.29
C LEU A 197 7.26 -16.54 19.85
N ILE A 198 6.73 -15.38 19.46
CA ILE A 198 5.31 -15.21 19.12
C ILE A 198 5.05 -14.88 17.65
N GLY A 199 6.08 -14.58 16.87
CA GLY A 199 5.90 -14.25 15.47
C GLY A 199 7.16 -13.75 14.79
N ILE A 200 6.97 -13.24 13.57
CA ILE A 200 8.05 -12.71 12.72
C ILE A 200 7.62 -11.41 12.04
N ILE A 201 8.58 -10.54 11.79
CA ILE A 201 8.40 -9.32 10.98
C ILE A 201 8.19 -9.73 9.52
N THR A 202 7.29 -9.05 8.82
CA THR A 202 7.09 -9.20 7.38
C THR A 202 7.79 -8.11 6.59
N SER A 203 7.69 -6.87 7.05
CA SER A 203 8.38 -5.71 6.47
C SER A 203 8.55 -4.62 7.51
N GLY A 204 9.52 -3.75 7.29
CA GLY A 204 9.77 -2.61 8.15
C GLY A 204 10.42 -1.45 7.41
N ALA A 205 10.42 -0.29 8.05
CA ALA A 205 11.15 0.89 7.61
C ALA A 205 11.34 1.85 8.79
N TYR A 206 12.23 2.82 8.61
CA TYR A 206 12.21 4.03 9.44
C TYR A 206 11.19 5.01 8.85
N GLY A 207 10.21 5.41 9.64
CA GLY A 207 9.19 6.38 9.26
C GLY A 207 9.72 7.80 9.42
N PHE A 208 10.17 8.42 8.34
CA PHE A 208 10.81 9.74 8.39
C PHE A 208 9.88 10.87 8.81
N ARG A 209 8.57 10.74 8.54
CA ARG A 209 7.56 11.74 8.97
C ARG A 209 7.18 11.59 10.44
N VAL A 210 7.26 10.37 10.97
CA VAL A 210 6.85 10.05 12.34
C VAL A 210 8.01 9.94 13.32
N GLY A 211 9.26 9.82 12.83
CA GLY A 211 10.47 9.79 13.64
C GLY A 211 10.75 8.46 14.36
N HIS A 212 10.09 7.36 13.97
CA HIS A 212 10.24 6.04 14.59
C HIS A 212 10.44 4.94 13.55
N SER A 213 11.12 3.88 13.95
CA SER A 213 11.08 2.62 13.19
C SER A 213 9.70 1.99 13.35
N ILE A 214 9.17 1.48 12.25
CA ILE A 214 7.84 0.87 12.14
C ILE A 214 7.94 -0.45 11.39
N ALA A 215 7.08 -1.40 11.72
CA ALA A 215 7.07 -2.69 11.06
C ALA A 215 5.68 -3.34 11.05
N PHE A 216 5.47 -4.23 10.10
CA PHE A 216 4.42 -5.25 10.19
C PHE A 216 5.00 -6.58 10.67
N ALA A 217 4.20 -7.34 11.40
CA ALA A 217 4.53 -8.68 11.85
C ALA A 217 3.32 -9.60 11.83
N TYR A 218 3.51 -10.86 11.49
CA TYR A 218 2.52 -11.90 11.79
C TYR A 218 2.81 -12.47 13.17
N LEU A 219 1.85 -12.31 14.08
CA LEU A 219 1.94 -12.73 15.47
C LEU A 219 0.87 -13.76 15.80
N LYS A 220 1.07 -14.54 16.85
CA LYS A 220 0.00 -15.33 17.49
C LYS A 220 -1.12 -14.39 17.92
N PRO A 221 -2.41 -14.70 17.67
CA PRO A 221 -3.52 -13.75 17.83
C PRO A 221 -3.66 -13.11 19.21
N GLY A 222 -3.29 -13.83 20.28
CA GLY A 222 -3.33 -13.33 21.65
C GLY A 222 -2.39 -12.15 21.98
N HIS A 223 -1.45 -11.83 21.08
CA HIS A 223 -0.42 -10.79 21.27
C HIS A 223 -0.61 -9.56 20.36
N CYS A 224 -1.81 -9.37 19.78
CA CYS A 224 -2.10 -8.28 18.85
C CYS A 224 -2.96 -7.16 19.45
N ALA A 225 -3.01 -7.01 20.78
CA ALA A 225 -3.81 -5.97 21.42
C ALA A 225 -3.12 -4.60 21.34
N GLU A 226 -3.92 -3.52 21.25
CA GLU A 226 -3.40 -2.14 21.29
C GLU A 226 -2.55 -1.92 22.55
N GLY A 227 -1.33 -1.39 22.36
CA GLY A 227 -0.38 -1.11 23.43
C GLY A 227 0.39 -2.33 23.98
N GLN A 228 0.17 -3.54 23.43
CA GLN A 228 0.95 -4.73 23.81
C GLN A 228 2.44 -4.47 23.60
N GLN A 229 3.21 -4.56 24.69
CA GLN A 229 4.66 -4.40 24.66
C GLN A 229 5.32 -5.69 24.18
N LEU A 230 6.21 -5.57 23.23
CA LEU A 230 6.91 -6.68 22.58
C LEU A 230 8.38 -6.34 22.39
N ARG A 231 9.13 -7.32 21.92
CA ARG A 231 10.56 -7.21 21.63
C ARG A 231 10.85 -7.82 20.27
N VAL A 232 11.65 -7.13 19.46
CA VAL A 232 12.11 -7.62 18.17
C VAL A 232 13.63 -7.75 18.20
N ASP A 233 14.15 -8.89 17.79
CA ASP A 233 15.59 -9.11 17.64
C ASP A 233 16.01 -8.66 16.24
N THR A 234 16.67 -7.52 16.17
CA THR A 234 17.17 -6.89 14.95
C THR A 234 18.66 -7.05 14.78
N SER A 235 19.20 -6.67 13.63
CA SER A 235 20.66 -6.64 13.38
C SER A 235 21.42 -5.73 14.35
N LEU A 236 20.75 -4.76 14.97
CA LEU A 236 21.31 -3.83 15.97
C LEU A 236 21.07 -4.32 17.41
N GLY A 237 20.62 -5.56 17.59
CA GLY A 237 20.25 -6.10 18.89
C GLY A 237 18.77 -6.10 19.16
N SER A 238 18.42 -6.39 20.39
CA SER A 238 17.04 -6.55 20.84
C SER A 238 16.42 -5.17 21.11
N ARG A 239 15.29 -4.88 20.45
CA ARG A 239 14.61 -3.58 20.54
C ARG A 239 13.17 -3.73 21.02
N LYS A 240 12.73 -2.82 21.87
CA LYS A 240 11.35 -2.76 22.36
C LYS A 240 10.45 -2.09 21.35
N CYS A 241 9.22 -2.57 21.25
CA CYS A 241 8.18 -2.00 20.43
C CYS A 241 6.80 -2.26 21.05
N HIS A 242 5.79 -1.59 20.54
CA HIS A 242 4.41 -1.84 20.93
C HIS A 242 3.50 -2.00 19.71
N VAL A 243 2.42 -2.74 19.90
CA VAL A 243 1.37 -2.90 18.90
C VAL A 243 0.50 -1.65 18.86
N THR A 244 0.17 -1.18 17.68
CA THR A 244 -0.87 -0.16 17.49
C THR A 244 -1.87 -0.54 16.40
N MET A 245 -3.11 -0.11 16.58
CA MET A 245 -4.21 -0.31 15.63
C MET A 245 -4.43 0.91 14.73
N LYS A 246 -3.59 1.93 14.87
CA LYS A 246 -3.69 3.18 14.13
C LYS A 246 -2.45 3.39 13.27
N ALA A 247 -2.68 3.92 12.06
CA ALA A 247 -1.57 4.36 11.23
C ALA A 247 -0.75 5.43 11.96
N ALA A 248 0.58 5.34 11.89
CA ALA A 248 1.48 6.28 12.54
C ALA A 248 1.38 7.69 11.94
N TYR A 249 1.01 7.79 10.66
CA TYR A 249 0.85 9.05 9.94
C TYR A 249 -0.58 9.21 9.42
N ASP A 250 -1.16 10.39 9.61
CA ASP A 250 -2.46 10.83 9.05
C ASP A 250 -3.55 9.74 9.11
N ASN A 251 -3.77 9.20 10.31
CA ASN A 251 -4.72 8.10 10.53
C ASN A 251 -6.17 8.42 10.08
N SER A 252 -6.56 9.71 10.10
CA SER A 252 -7.87 10.20 9.63
C SER A 252 -7.96 10.34 8.11
N ASN A 253 -6.86 10.20 7.38
CA ASN A 253 -6.76 10.42 5.93
C ASN A 253 -7.08 11.87 5.49
N GLU A 254 -6.80 12.86 6.32
CA GLU A 254 -7.03 14.27 5.99
C GLU A 254 -6.12 14.75 4.85
N LYS A 255 -4.81 14.37 4.92
CA LYS A 255 -3.83 14.69 3.88
C LYS A 255 -4.18 14.03 2.55
N LEU A 256 -4.58 12.77 2.61
CA LEU A 256 -4.94 11.97 1.44
C LEU A 256 -6.19 12.52 0.72
N ARG A 257 -7.12 13.09 1.49
CA ARG A 257 -8.41 13.61 0.98
C ARG A 257 -8.41 15.11 0.71
N SER A 258 -7.32 15.80 1.02
CA SER A 258 -7.20 17.26 0.88
C SER A 258 -7.41 17.76 -0.56
#